data_e905466f1951aad865d96fe842927718
#
_entry.id   e905466f1951aad865d96fe842927718
#
_cell.length_a   1.000
_cell.length_b   1.000
_cell.length_c   1.000
_cell.angle_alpha   90.00
_cell.angle_beta   90.00
_cell.angle_gamma   90.00
#
_symmetry.space_group_name_H-M   'P 1'
#
loop_
_entity.id
_entity.type
_entity.pdbx_description
1 polymer ?
#
loop_
_entity_poly.entity_id
_entity_poly.type
_entity_poly.pdbx_seq_one_letter_code
_entity_poly.pdbx_strand_id
1 'polypeptide(L)'
;YESLYGQDLFHGCVKELGAGIQKIMKINGRVRRMDSMMIESNIRKLSRVELLYTCVARLATAIHKLDEKAVPESLAHYTDSNDFNRVMYHQRSTQTQDRLEAILADADSLLALCAGKYDSLTEYGLLVRRLSEQTVVEGGGRRLRAKKDGGLDSRVLQNPSDPEATFREKDGKEYRGYVANMEETVSPEGSVITDYQYEQNTSSDSGMLKKHPEEMEPAKEPALLVADGAYYGD
;
A
#
# COMPACT_ATOMS: atom_id res chain seq x y z
N TYR A 1 5.12 5.77 -14.27
CA TYR A 1 6.57 5.82 -14.53
C TYR A 1 7.20 4.43 -14.39
N GLU A 2 6.87 3.68 -13.35
CA GLU A 2 7.35 2.29 -13.16
C GLU A 2 6.96 1.35 -14.31
N SER A 3 5.79 1.54 -14.91
CA SER A 3 5.31 0.69 -16.00
C SER A 3 6.05 0.86 -17.33
N LEU A 4 6.78 1.99 -17.52
CA LEU A 4 7.47 2.30 -18.77
C LEU A 4 8.97 2.03 -18.73
N TYR A 5 9.61 2.14 -17.54
CA TYR A 5 11.07 2.11 -17.42
C TYR A 5 11.61 1.15 -16.34
N GLY A 6 10.72 0.60 -15.49
CA GLY A 6 11.09 -0.31 -14.39
C GLY A 6 11.82 0.39 -13.23
N GLN A 7 11.81 -0.24 -12.07
CA GLN A 7 12.51 0.25 -10.87
C GLN A 7 14.03 0.34 -11.09
N ASP A 8 14.59 -0.54 -11.92
CA ASP A 8 16.02 -0.63 -12.19
C ASP A 8 16.61 0.63 -12.79
N LEU A 9 15.89 1.31 -13.72
CA LEU A 9 16.38 2.53 -14.32
C LEU A 9 16.50 3.68 -13.31
N PHE A 10 15.48 3.87 -12.46
CA PHE A 10 15.50 4.93 -11.47
C PHE A 10 16.57 4.67 -10.40
N HIS A 11 16.70 3.42 -9.95
CA HIS A 11 17.74 3.01 -9.02
C HIS A 11 19.15 3.22 -9.62
N GLY A 12 19.36 2.84 -10.88
CA GLY A 12 20.58 3.12 -11.64
C GLY A 12 20.91 4.61 -11.68
N CYS A 13 19.93 5.47 -12.00
CA CYS A 13 20.13 6.92 -12.02
C CYS A 13 20.56 7.48 -10.65
N VAL A 14 19.98 7.00 -9.54
CA VAL A 14 20.37 7.44 -8.19
C VAL A 14 21.81 7.03 -7.88
N LYS A 15 22.21 5.79 -8.19
CA LYS A 15 23.59 5.32 -8.03
C LYS A 15 24.60 6.14 -8.84
N GLU A 16 24.31 6.38 -10.11
CA GLU A 16 25.20 7.17 -10.99
C GLU A 16 25.32 8.63 -10.52
N LEU A 17 24.20 9.24 -10.12
CA LEU A 17 24.18 10.60 -9.59
C LEU A 17 24.98 10.68 -8.28
N GLY A 18 24.75 9.74 -7.36
CA GLY A 18 25.48 9.63 -6.09
C GLY A 18 26.99 9.50 -6.32
N ALA A 19 27.40 8.61 -7.21
CA ALA A 19 28.81 8.44 -7.58
C ALA A 19 29.41 9.71 -8.21
N GLY A 20 28.65 10.42 -9.05
CA GLY A 20 29.05 11.69 -9.63
C GLY A 20 29.28 12.78 -8.58
N ILE A 21 28.36 12.91 -7.65
CA ILE A 21 28.43 13.87 -6.53
C ILE A 21 29.59 13.54 -5.61
N GLN A 22 29.80 12.26 -5.24
CA GLN A 22 30.94 11.80 -4.45
C GLN A 22 32.28 12.26 -5.06
N LYS A 23 32.42 12.09 -6.38
CA LYS A 23 33.63 12.50 -7.10
C LYS A 23 33.85 14.02 -7.06
N ILE A 24 32.78 14.81 -7.27
CA ILE A 24 32.85 16.27 -7.23
C ILE A 24 33.19 16.78 -5.83
N MET A 25 32.55 16.22 -4.81
CA MET A 25 32.74 16.60 -3.41
C MET A 25 33.98 15.97 -2.76
N LYS A 26 34.68 15.07 -3.48
CA LYS A 26 35.84 14.31 -2.99
C LYS A 26 35.53 13.46 -1.75
N ILE A 27 34.29 12.97 -1.64
CA ILE A 27 33.86 12.09 -0.55
C ILE A 27 34.48 10.71 -0.78
N ASN A 28 35.24 10.21 0.20
CA ASN A 28 35.78 8.87 0.14
C ASN A 28 34.72 7.85 0.53
N GLY A 29 34.60 6.73 -0.15
CA GLY A 29 33.58 5.70 0.05
C GLY A 29 33.79 4.77 1.27
N ARG A 30 34.63 5.14 2.24
CA ARG A 30 35.09 4.24 3.32
C ARG A 30 34.09 4.07 4.45
N VAL A 31 33.23 5.05 4.70
CA VAL A 31 32.20 4.98 5.74
C VAL A 31 30.83 5.20 5.08
N ARG A 32 29.96 4.24 5.32
CA ARG A 32 28.57 4.30 4.88
C ARG A 32 27.66 4.22 6.09
N ARG A 33 26.58 4.94 6.07
CA ARG A 33 25.55 4.94 7.09
C ARG A 33 24.23 4.50 6.47
N MET A 34 23.50 3.66 7.17
CA MET A 34 22.19 3.19 6.75
C MET A 34 21.14 3.55 7.79
N ASP A 35 20.02 4.08 7.34
CA ASP A 35 18.88 4.42 8.18
C ASP A 35 17.57 4.24 7.42
N SER A 36 16.51 3.84 8.14
CA SER A 36 15.19 3.63 7.56
C SER A 36 14.24 4.78 7.88
N MET A 37 13.43 5.13 6.90
CA MET A 37 12.38 6.13 7.07
C MET A 37 11.02 5.62 6.57
N MET A 38 9.94 5.99 7.27
CA MET A 38 8.59 5.70 6.85
C MET A 38 8.16 6.66 5.75
N ILE A 39 7.63 6.10 4.66
CA ILE A 39 7.03 6.84 3.54
C ILE A 39 5.53 6.65 3.61
N GLU A 40 4.78 7.71 3.90
CA GLU A 40 3.33 7.67 3.83
C GLU A 40 2.87 7.72 2.36
N SER A 41 2.01 6.79 1.98
CA SER A 41 1.31 6.88 0.70
C SER A 41 0.34 8.07 0.71
N ASN A 42 0.21 8.75 -0.42
CA ASN A 42 -0.72 9.86 -0.58
C ASN A 42 -2.17 9.36 -0.77
N ILE A 43 -2.63 8.56 0.18
CA ILE A 43 -3.98 7.99 0.19
C ILE A 43 -4.81 8.56 1.34
N ARG A 44 -6.11 8.72 1.09
CA ARG A 44 -7.05 9.04 2.15
C ARG A 44 -7.15 7.87 3.14
N LYS A 45 -7.08 8.17 4.44
CA LYS A 45 -7.37 7.19 5.50
C LYS A 45 -8.88 6.90 5.50
N LEU A 46 -9.24 5.66 5.21
CA LEU A 46 -10.63 5.20 5.15
C LEU A 46 -10.94 4.32 6.36
N SER A 47 -12.11 4.49 6.95
CA SER A 47 -12.68 3.51 7.84
C SER A 47 -13.00 2.22 7.08
N ARG A 48 -13.22 1.12 7.80
CA ARG A 48 -13.51 -0.17 7.15
C ARG A 48 -14.80 -0.15 6.32
N VAL A 49 -15.79 0.65 6.72
CA VAL A 49 -17.03 0.81 5.96
C VAL A 49 -16.80 1.68 4.72
N GLU A 50 -16.07 2.78 4.87
CA GLU A 50 -15.70 3.65 3.74
C GLU A 50 -14.86 2.91 2.70
N LEU A 51 -13.93 2.07 3.15
CA LEU A 51 -13.10 1.24 2.26
C LEU A 51 -13.97 0.26 1.47
N LEU A 52 -14.92 -0.43 2.14
CA LEU A 52 -15.83 -1.36 1.47
C LEU A 52 -16.67 -0.63 0.42
N TYR A 53 -17.31 0.48 0.82
CA TYR A 53 -18.08 1.31 -0.11
C TYR A 53 -17.25 1.75 -1.32
N THR A 54 -16.01 2.22 -1.06
CA THR A 54 -15.12 2.68 -2.12
C THR A 54 -14.79 1.57 -3.12
N CYS A 55 -14.55 0.34 -2.66
CA CYS A 55 -14.32 -0.80 -3.55
C CYS A 55 -15.56 -1.13 -4.39
N VAL A 56 -16.75 -1.13 -3.79
CA VAL A 56 -18.01 -1.36 -4.50
C VAL A 56 -18.27 -0.27 -5.55
N ALA A 57 -18.13 0.99 -5.16
CA ALA A 57 -18.36 2.13 -6.05
C ALA A 57 -17.38 2.15 -7.24
N ARG A 58 -16.11 1.81 -7.01
CA ARG A 58 -15.11 1.72 -8.09
C ARG A 58 -15.46 0.63 -9.08
N LEU A 59 -15.85 -0.55 -8.61
CA LEU A 59 -16.23 -1.66 -9.50
C LEU A 59 -17.52 -1.32 -10.27
N ALA A 60 -18.57 -0.81 -9.60
CA ALA A 60 -19.79 -0.37 -10.26
C ALA A 60 -19.51 0.69 -11.35
N THR A 61 -18.66 1.67 -11.04
CA THR A 61 -18.23 2.71 -11.99
C THR A 61 -17.42 2.13 -13.16
N ALA A 62 -16.55 1.17 -12.92
CA ALA A 62 -15.77 0.52 -13.97
C ALA A 62 -16.68 -0.27 -14.94
N ILE A 63 -17.65 -1.02 -14.39
CA ILE A 63 -18.65 -1.73 -15.21
C ILE A 63 -19.49 -0.76 -16.01
N HIS A 64 -20.00 0.30 -15.37
CA HIS A 64 -20.83 1.32 -16.02
C HIS A 64 -20.12 2.01 -17.19
N LYS A 65 -18.82 2.25 -17.07
CA LYS A 65 -17.99 2.79 -18.18
C LYS A 65 -17.86 1.85 -19.36
N LEU A 66 -17.91 0.54 -19.13
CA LEU A 66 -17.82 -0.47 -20.18
C LEU A 66 -19.21 -0.76 -20.82
N ASP A 67 -20.24 -0.78 -19.99
CA ASP A 67 -21.62 -1.06 -20.38
C ASP A 67 -22.56 -0.36 -19.40
N GLU A 68 -23.08 0.78 -19.81
CA GLU A 68 -23.95 1.64 -18.98
C GLU A 68 -25.18 0.90 -18.46
N LYS A 69 -25.69 -0.06 -19.24
CA LYS A 69 -26.90 -0.83 -18.89
C LYS A 69 -26.62 -2.07 -18.05
N ALA A 70 -25.34 -2.42 -17.83
CA ALA A 70 -24.98 -3.60 -17.06
C ALA A 70 -25.16 -3.44 -15.56
N VAL A 71 -25.06 -2.21 -15.03
CA VAL A 71 -25.26 -1.93 -13.62
C VAL A 71 -26.77 -1.83 -13.33
N PRO A 72 -27.31 -2.70 -12.45
CA PRO A 72 -28.72 -2.64 -12.07
C PRO A 72 -29.07 -1.29 -11.43
N GLU A 73 -30.34 -0.86 -11.57
CA GLU A 73 -30.83 0.41 -11.01
C GLU A 73 -30.60 0.50 -9.49
N SER A 74 -30.71 -0.62 -8.77
CA SER A 74 -30.43 -0.70 -7.33
C SER A 74 -28.99 -0.36 -6.97
N LEU A 75 -28.03 -0.58 -7.86
CA LEU A 75 -26.59 -0.31 -7.67
C LEU A 75 -26.12 0.95 -8.42
N ALA A 76 -26.99 1.58 -9.22
CA ALA A 76 -26.63 2.73 -10.05
C ALA A 76 -26.16 3.94 -9.21
N HIS A 77 -26.65 4.08 -7.98
CA HIS A 77 -26.25 5.17 -7.08
C HIS A 77 -24.74 5.18 -6.79
N TYR A 78 -24.06 4.02 -6.81
CA TYR A 78 -22.59 3.93 -6.62
C TYR A 78 -21.78 4.62 -7.73
N THR A 79 -22.39 4.90 -8.88
CA THR A 79 -21.75 5.62 -9.98
C THR A 79 -21.82 7.15 -9.83
N ASP A 80 -22.64 7.66 -8.89
CA ASP A 80 -22.72 9.08 -8.56
C ASP A 80 -21.60 9.49 -7.62
N SER A 81 -20.75 10.43 -8.04
CA SER A 81 -19.62 10.93 -7.25
C SER A 81 -20.02 11.56 -5.91
N ASN A 82 -21.26 12.01 -5.74
CA ASN A 82 -21.77 12.60 -4.51
C ASN A 82 -22.36 11.57 -3.54
N ASP A 83 -22.61 10.34 -3.99
CA ASP A 83 -23.27 9.31 -3.18
C ASP A 83 -22.43 8.93 -1.93
N PHE A 84 -21.11 8.86 -2.07
CA PHE A 84 -20.21 8.58 -0.94
C PHE A 84 -20.50 9.49 0.26
N ASN A 85 -20.59 10.79 0.04
CA ASN A 85 -20.84 11.76 1.12
C ASN A 85 -22.25 11.59 1.69
N ARG A 86 -23.24 11.36 0.83
CA ARG A 86 -24.63 11.14 1.22
C ARG A 86 -24.76 9.90 2.10
N VAL A 87 -24.14 8.79 1.73
CA VAL A 87 -24.21 7.52 2.45
C VAL A 87 -23.36 7.56 3.73
N MET A 88 -22.15 8.15 3.70
CA MET A 88 -21.22 8.07 4.83
C MET A 88 -21.48 9.14 5.90
N TYR A 89 -21.84 10.37 5.51
CA TYR A 89 -21.86 11.51 6.45
C TYR A 89 -23.24 12.10 6.71
N HIS A 90 -24.21 11.91 5.82
CA HIS A 90 -25.54 12.50 5.97
C HIS A 90 -26.56 11.59 6.69
N GLN A 91 -26.14 10.38 7.12
CA GLN A 91 -26.99 9.46 7.86
C GLN A 91 -26.65 9.44 9.36
N ARG A 92 -27.66 9.18 10.21
CA ARG A 92 -27.49 9.11 11.67
C ARG A 92 -26.61 7.92 12.04
N SER A 93 -25.83 8.05 13.12
CA SER A 93 -24.94 6.99 13.64
C SER A 93 -25.68 5.70 14.01
N THR A 94 -26.97 5.79 14.38
CA THR A 94 -27.83 4.63 14.70
C THR A 94 -28.08 3.69 13.50
N GLN A 95 -27.84 4.15 12.28
CA GLN A 95 -28.05 3.38 11.03
C GLN A 95 -26.73 2.78 10.49
N THR A 96 -25.66 2.81 11.26
CA THR A 96 -24.34 2.35 10.78
C THR A 96 -24.34 0.86 10.48
N GLN A 97 -25.03 0.05 11.29
CA GLN A 97 -25.10 -1.39 11.07
C GLN A 97 -25.93 -1.73 9.83
N ASP A 98 -27.12 -1.16 9.69
CA ASP A 98 -28.01 -1.39 8.54
C ASP A 98 -27.32 -1.00 7.23
N ARG A 99 -26.59 0.12 7.26
CA ARG A 99 -25.79 0.61 6.12
C ARG A 99 -24.69 -0.38 5.74
N LEU A 100 -23.97 -0.90 6.74
CA LEU A 100 -22.92 -1.89 6.51
C LEU A 100 -23.50 -3.15 5.87
N GLU A 101 -24.63 -3.63 6.38
CA GLU A 101 -25.30 -4.83 5.86
C GLU A 101 -25.76 -4.61 4.42
N ALA A 102 -26.32 -3.45 4.11
CA ALA A 102 -26.69 -3.09 2.74
C ALA A 102 -25.49 -3.08 1.79
N ILE A 103 -24.38 -2.42 2.16
CA ILE A 103 -23.18 -2.38 1.32
C ILE A 103 -22.56 -3.79 1.13
N LEU A 104 -22.63 -4.66 2.13
CA LEU A 104 -22.16 -6.04 2.04
C LEU A 104 -23.04 -6.86 1.06
N ALA A 105 -24.36 -6.71 1.13
CA ALA A 105 -25.28 -7.35 0.21
C ALA A 105 -25.09 -6.85 -1.25
N ASP A 106 -24.87 -5.54 -1.42
CA ASP A 106 -24.59 -4.93 -2.71
C ASP A 106 -23.23 -5.44 -3.27
N ALA A 107 -22.21 -5.60 -2.42
CA ALA A 107 -20.94 -6.17 -2.81
C ALA A 107 -21.08 -7.61 -3.33
N ASP A 108 -21.83 -8.47 -2.62
CA ASP A 108 -22.07 -9.84 -3.05
C ASP A 108 -22.89 -9.90 -4.36
N SER A 109 -23.89 -9.02 -4.51
CA SER A 109 -24.68 -8.89 -5.72
C SER A 109 -23.83 -8.43 -6.93
N LEU A 110 -22.94 -7.49 -6.70
CA LEU A 110 -22.03 -6.98 -7.73
C LEU A 110 -21.00 -8.03 -8.16
N LEU A 111 -20.47 -8.82 -7.21
CA LEU A 111 -19.58 -9.95 -7.54
C LEU A 111 -20.31 -11.02 -8.37
N ALA A 112 -21.56 -11.34 -8.03
CA ALA A 112 -22.37 -12.29 -8.81
C ALA A 112 -22.62 -11.79 -10.24
N LEU A 113 -22.86 -10.47 -10.42
CA LEU A 113 -22.98 -9.84 -11.74
C LEU A 113 -21.68 -9.96 -12.56
N CYS A 114 -20.52 -9.89 -11.91
CA CYS A 114 -19.21 -9.91 -12.57
C CYS A 114 -18.80 -11.29 -13.06
N ALA A 115 -19.36 -12.36 -12.51
CA ALA A 115 -18.91 -13.73 -12.75
C ALA A 115 -18.89 -14.08 -14.25
N GLY A 116 -17.68 -14.41 -14.78
CA GLY A 116 -17.48 -14.77 -16.18
C GLY A 116 -17.57 -13.64 -17.20
N LYS A 117 -17.80 -12.39 -16.75
CA LYS A 117 -17.93 -11.22 -17.67
C LYS A 117 -16.98 -10.07 -17.31
N TYR A 118 -16.86 -9.72 -16.04
CA TYR A 118 -16.09 -8.57 -15.56
C TYR A 118 -15.05 -8.94 -14.50
N ASP A 119 -14.80 -10.21 -14.28
CA ASP A 119 -13.88 -10.76 -13.28
C ASP A 119 -12.40 -10.47 -13.57
N SER A 120 -12.07 -10.07 -14.80
CA SER A 120 -10.73 -9.61 -15.18
C SER A 120 -10.43 -8.16 -14.80
N LEU A 121 -11.42 -7.40 -14.31
CA LEU A 121 -11.22 -6.02 -13.89
C LEU A 121 -10.36 -5.94 -12.61
N THR A 122 -9.43 -4.99 -12.57
CA THR A 122 -8.64 -4.71 -11.35
C THR A 122 -9.54 -4.42 -10.16
N GLU A 123 -10.60 -3.65 -10.35
CA GLU A 123 -11.59 -3.29 -9.33
C GLU A 123 -12.33 -4.49 -8.77
N TYR A 124 -12.58 -5.52 -9.59
CA TYR A 124 -13.13 -6.81 -9.14
C TYR A 124 -12.15 -7.50 -8.19
N GLY A 125 -10.90 -7.62 -8.58
CA GLY A 125 -9.84 -8.20 -7.75
C GLY A 125 -9.70 -7.48 -6.40
N LEU A 126 -9.77 -6.14 -6.40
CA LEU A 126 -9.72 -5.33 -5.18
C LEU A 126 -10.93 -5.55 -4.27
N LEU A 127 -12.14 -5.68 -4.81
CA LEU A 127 -13.33 -5.99 -4.01
C LEU A 127 -13.26 -7.42 -3.43
N VAL A 128 -12.84 -8.40 -4.22
CA VAL A 128 -12.62 -9.79 -3.74
C VAL A 128 -11.59 -9.79 -2.61
N ARG A 129 -10.44 -9.13 -2.79
CA ARG A 129 -9.40 -8.99 -1.76
C ARG A 129 -9.97 -8.36 -0.49
N ARG A 130 -10.70 -7.24 -0.62
CA ARG A 130 -11.32 -6.55 0.51
C ARG A 130 -12.27 -7.46 1.30
N LEU A 131 -13.12 -8.21 0.61
CA LEU A 131 -14.08 -9.11 1.25
C LEU A 131 -13.39 -10.32 1.90
N SER A 132 -12.42 -10.94 1.24
CA SER A 132 -11.70 -12.10 1.79
C SER A 132 -10.88 -11.76 3.02
N GLU A 133 -10.18 -10.62 3.01
CA GLU A 133 -9.30 -10.19 4.10
C GLU A 133 -10.09 -9.70 5.32
N GLN A 134 -11.17 -8.96 5.12
CA GLN A 134 -11.77 -8.18 6.21
C GLN A 134 -13.23 -8.53 6.52
N THR A 135 -13.76 -9.62 5.94
CA THR A 135 -15.09 -10.12 6.27
C THR A 135 -15.08 -11.62 6.58
N VAL A 136 -16.14 -12.09 7.19
CA VAL A 136 -16.45 -13.51 7.41
C VAL A 136 -17.88 -13.78 6.98
N VAL A 137 -18.12 -15.00 6.48
CA VAL A 137 -19.46 -15.49 6.14
C VAL A 137 -19.99 -16.26 7.35
N GLU A 138 -21.15 -15.89 7.85
CA GLU A 138 -21.79 -16.51 9.02
C GLU A 138 -23.33 -16.46 8.86
N GLY A 139 -23.99 -17.55 9.12
CA GLY A 139 -25.47 -17.60 9.09
C GLY A 139 -26.09 -17.30 7.71
N GLY A 140 -25.36 -17.53 6.60
CA GLY A 140 -25.82 -17.23 5.25
C GLY A 140 -25.66 -15.77 4.83
N GLY A 141 -25.08 -14.92 5.67
CA GLY A 141 -24.74 -13.52 5.39
C GLY A 141 -23.24 -13.24 5.57
N ARG A 142 -22.86 -12.00 5.33
CA ARG A 142 -21.48 -11.53 5.48
C ARG A 142 -21.42 -10.44 6.55
N ARG A 143 -20.40 -10.48 7.39
CA ARG A 143 -20.10 -9.40 8.35
C ARG A 143 -18.64 -9.02 8.34
N LEU A 144 -18.31 -7.86 8.89
CA LEU A 144 -16.91 -7.47 9.10
C LEU A 144 -16.24 -8.42 10.09
N ARG A 145 -15.01 -8.80 9.78
CA ARG A 145 -14.12 -9.58 10.63
C ARG A 145 -13.80 -8.79 11.91
N ALA A 146 -13.99 -9.38 13.07
CA ALA A 146 -13.60 -8.83 14.37
C ALA A 146 -12.19 -9.35 14.75
N LYS A 147 -11.56 -8.76 15.76
CA LYS A 147 -10.24 -9.23 16.25
C LYS A 147 -10.25 -10.72 16.65
N LYS A 148 -11.34 -11.19 17.24
CA LYS A 148 -11.52 -12.60 17.64
C LYS A 148 -11.55 -13.58 16.48
N ASP A 149 -11.88 -13.13 15.28
CA ASP A 149 -11.94 -13.98 14.08
C ASP A 149 -10.52 -14.19 13.46
N GLY A 150 -9.51 -13.45 13.92
CA GLY A 150 -8.15 -13.50 13.39
C GLY A 150 -8.04 -12.93 11.96
N GLY A 151 -6.85 -13.01 11.37
CA GLY A 151 -6.61 -12.66 9.95
C GLY A 151 -6.67 -11.16 9.61
N LEU A 152 -6.79 -10.26 10.59
CA LEU A 152 -6.63 -8.83 10.40
C LEU A 152 -5.17 -8.48 10.73
N ASP A 153 -4.33 -8.47 9.73
CA ASP A 153 -2.93 -8.08 9.85
C ASP A 153 -2.63 -6.73 9.17
N SER A 154 -1.39 -6.32 9.23
CA SER A 154 -0.92 -5.04 8.68
C SER A 154 -0.95 -4.97 7.14
N ARG A 155 -1.11 -6.11 6.45
CA ARG A 155 -1.08 -6.22 4.99
C ARG A 155 -2.46 -6.13 4.34
N VAL A 156 -3.54 -6.12 5.15
CA VAL A 156 -4.89 -5.99 4.62
C VAL A 156 -5.02 -4.69 3.81
N LEU A 157 -5.81 -4.73 2.76
CA LEU A 157 -6.05 -3.58 1.88
C LEU A 157 -6.37 -2.32 2.69
N GLN A 158 -5.56 -1.28 2.54
CA GLN A 158 -5.74 0.01 3.21
C GLN A 158 -6.56 1.00 2.36
N ASN A 159 -6.31 1.02 1.06
CA ASN A 159 -7.02 1.89 0.11
C ASN A 159 -6.88 1.33 -1.31
N PRO A 160 -7.95 1.29 -2.12
CA PRO A 160 -7.87 0.77 -3.49
C PRO A 160 -7.13 1.70 -4.48
N SER A 161 -6.72 2.90 -4.05
CA SER A 161 -5.87 3.78 -4.88
C SER A 161 -4.38 3.45 -4.77
N ASP A 162 -3.99 2.75 -3.69
CA ASP A 162 -2.66 2.22 -3.49
C ASP A 162 -2.79 0.88 -2.76
N PRO A 163 -3.05 -0.21 -3.50
CA PRO A 163 -3.32 -1.52 -2.92
C PRO A 163 -2.09 -2.18 -2.28
N GLU A 164 -0.89 -1.72 -2.60
CA GLU A 164 0.36 -2.22 -2.04
C GLU A 164 0.73 -1.56 -0.71
N ALA A 165 0.15 -0.41 -0.38
CA ALA A 165 0.38 0.27 0.88
C ALA A 165 -0.03 -0.60 2.07
N THR A 166 0.86 -0.77 3.04
CA THR A 166 0.62 -1.54 4.25
C THR A 166 0.52 -0.65 5.49
N PHE A 167 -0.01 -1.20 6.57
CA PHE A 167 -0.17 -0.49 7.84
C PHE A 167 0.98 -0.80 8.80
N ARG A 168 1.53 0.23 9.44
CA ARG A 168 2.48 0.08 10.55
C ARG A 168 2.22 1.14 11.61
N GLU A 169 2.29 0.76 12.86
CA GLU A 169 2.36 1.68 13.98
C GLU A 169 3.80 1.74 14.50
N LYS A 170 4.34 2.95 14.63
CA LYS A 170 5.68 3.21 15.20
C LYS A 170 5.59 4.44 16.08
N ASP A 171 6.04 4.33 17.33
CA ASP A 171 6.06 5.42 18.31
C ASP A 171 4.69 6.11 18.53
N GLY A 172 3.60 5.33 18.51
CA GLY A 172 2.23 5.80 18.65
C GLY A 172 1.67 6.52 17.41
N LYS A 173 2.40 6.54 16.30
CA LYS A 173 1.95 7.09 15.02
C LYS A 173 1.63 5.98 14.03
N GLU A 174 0.48 6.11 13.38
CA GLU A 174 0.04 5.20 12.31
C GLU A 174 0.59 5.65 10.96
N TYR A 175 1.21 4.73 10.25
CA TYR A 175 1.68 4.91 8.88
C TYR A 175 0.94 3.97 7.93
N ARG A 176 0.53 4.47 6.79
CA ARG A 176 0.01 3.68 5.68
C ARG A 176 0.87 3.95 4.46
N GLY A 177 1.62 2.94 4.02
CA GLY A 177 2.57 3.11 2.91
C GLY A 177 3.72 2.14 2.98
N TYR A 178 4.93 2.70 3.01
CA TYR A 178 6.17 1.98 2.72
C TYR A 178 7.27 2.36 3.69
N VAL A 179 8.39 1.66 3.60
CA VAL A 179 9.64 2.01 4.26
C VAL A 179 10.72 2.14 3.20
N ALA A 180 11.51 3.20 3.28
CA ALA A 180 12.74 3.33 2.52
C ALA A 180 13.93 3.17 3.47
N ASN A 181 14.90 2.40 3.04
CA ASN A 181 16.19 2.26 3.68
C ASN A 181 17.21 3.01 2.83
N MET A 182 17.82 4.05 3.39
CA MET A 182 18.72 4.94 2.69
C MET A 182 20.16 4.67 3.09
N GLU A 183 21.02 4.40 2.10
CA GLU A 183 22.46 4.35 2.32
C GLU A 183 23.09 5.70 1.99
N GLU A 184 23.85 6.22 2.91
CA GLU A 184 24.57 7.48 2.79
C GLU A 184 26.07 7.24 2.96
N THR A 185 26.87 7.69 2.01
CA THR A 185 28.32 7.72 2.15
C THR A 185 28.73 9.01 2.85
N VAL A 186 29.53 8.89 3.89
CA VAL A 186 29.90 9.99 4.81
C VAL A 186 31.41 10.17 4.86
N SER A 187 31.87 11.42 4.81
CA SER A 187 33.26 11.81 5.06
C SER A 187 33.31 13.22 5.70
N PRO A 188 34.49 13.68 6.14
CA PRO A 188 34.64 15.05 6.66
C PRO A 188 34.21 16.16 5.70
N GLU A 189 34.28 15.90 4.40
CA GLU A 189 33.92 16.84 3.34
C GLU A 189 32.41 16.97 3.12
N GLY A 190 31.64 15.97 3.64
CA GLY A 190 30.18 15.96 3.52
C GLY A 190 29.63 14.54 3.37
N SER A 191 28.37 14.46 3.01
CA SER A 191 27.68 13.19 2.78
C SER A 191 26.79 13.23 1.56
N VAL A 192 26.50 12.06 0.99
CA VAL A 192 25.61 11.89 -0.15
C VAL A 192 24.92 10.56 -0.09
N ILE A 193 23.62 10.53 -0.43
CA ILE A 193 22.87 9.29 -0.61
C ILE A 193 23.42 8.57 -1.82
N THR A 194 23.86 7.34 -1.65
CA THR A 194 24.50 6.51 -2.66
C THR A 194 23.67 5.31 -3.08
N ASP A 195 22.74 4.89 -2.23
CA ASP A 195 21.84 3.79 -2.52
C ASP A 195 20.55 3.89 -1.71
N TYR A 196 19.51 3.15 -2.12
CA TYR A 196 18.27 3.02 -1.36
C TYR A 196 17.61 1.68 -1.64
N GLN A 197 16.85 1.21 -0.66
CA GLN A 197 15.89 0.12 -0.80
C GLN A 197 14.49 0.65 -0.49
N TYR A 198 13.48 0.05 -1.11
CA TYR A 198 12.10 0.44 -0.94
C TYR A 198 11.22 -0.80 -0.81
N GLU A 199 10.49 -0.90 0.29
CA GLU A 199 9.68 -2.06 0.64
C GLU A 199 8.35 -1.63 1.27
N GLN A 200 7.41 -2.56 1.37
CA GLN A 200 6.23 -2.38 2.20
C GLN A 200 6.64 -2.08 3.65
N ASN A 201 5.92 -1.21 4.36
CA ASN A 201 6.32 -0.79 5.72
C ASN A 201 6.22 -1.90 6.77
N THR A 202 5.73 -3.08 6.41
CA THR A 202 5.79 -4.31 7.22
C THR A 202 7.15 -4.99 7.20
N SER A 203 8.04 -4.60 6.30
CA SER A 203 9.43 -5.10 6.25
C SER A 203 10.22 -4.63 7.45
N SER A 204 11.08 -5.51 8.01
CA SER A 204 11.95 -5.17 9.13
C SER A 204 13.28 -4.60 8.63
N ASP A 205 13.90 -3.73 9.44
CA ASP A 205 15.21 -3.15 9.13
C ASP A 205 16.29 -4.24 8.97
N SER A 206 16.27 -5.26 9.83
CA SER A 206 17.16 -6.42 9.71
C SER A 206 16.91 -7.26 8.44
N GLY A 207 15.64 -7.38 8.01
CA GLY A 207 15.29 -8.05 6.75
C GLY A 207 15.81 -7.30 5.53
N MET A 208 15.69 -5.96 5.54
CA MET A 208 16.22 -5.11 4.48
C MET A 208 17.73 -5.15 4.42
N LEU A 209 18.40 -5.11 5.58
CA LEU A 209 19.88 -5.24 5.64
C LEU A 209 20.36 -6.56 5.06
N LYS A 210 19.66 -7.68 5.32
CA LYS A 210 20.06 -8.99 4.77
C LYS A 210 19.95 -9.05 3.24
N LYS A 211 18.99 -8.37 2.65
CA LYS A 211 18.83 -8.26 1.19
C LYS A 211 19.85 -7.30 0.55
N HIS A 212 20.25 -6.26 1.28
CA HIS A 212 21.13 -5.20 0.77
C HIS A 212 22.44 -5.67 0.13
N PRO A 213 23.21 -6.60 0.73
CA PRO A 213 24.46 -7.11 0.13
C PRO A 213 24.24 -7.89 -1.18
N GLU A 214 23.05 -8.49 -1.37
CA GLU A 214 22.72 -9.25 -2.58
C GLU A 214 22.40 -8.31 -3.77
N GLU A 215 21.98 -7.09 -3.47
CA GLU A 215 21.64 -6.04 -4.43
C GLU A 215 22.81 -5.09 -4.73
N MET A 216 23.85 -5.13 -3.90
CA MET A 216 25.05 -4.29 -4.05
C MET A 216 26.07 -4.90 -5.01
N GLU A 217 26.63 -4.07 -5.88
CA GLU A 217 27.88 -4.42 -6.54
C GLU A 217 29.01 -4.54 -5.49
N PRO A 218 29.89 -5.57 -5.62
CA PRO A 218 31.01 -5.72 -4.69
C PRO A 218 31.86 -4.45 -4.68
N ALA A 219 32.01 -3.86 -3.49
CA ALA A 219 32.83 -2.67 -3.33
C ALA A 219 34.30 -3.00 -3.70
N LYS A 220 34.93 -2.12 -4.48
CA LYS A 220 36.34 -2.27 -4.88
C LYS A 220 37.29 -2.16 -3.68
N GLU A 221 36.86 -1.51 -2.60
CA GLU A 221 37.62 -1.37 -1.34
C GLU A 221 36.69 -1.68 -0.14
N PRO A 222 37.22 -2.21 0.98
CA PRO A 222 36.45 -2.46 2.19
C PRO A 222 35.84 -1.14 2.70
N ALA A 223 34.52 -1.14 2.95
CA ALA A 223 33.80 -0.04 3.54
C ALA A 223 33.23 -0.46 4.90
N LEU A 224 33.20 0.48 5.86
CA LEU A 224 32.53 0.31 7.14
C LEU A 224 31.06 0.74 6.96
N LEU A 225 30.12 -0.20 7.15
CA LEU A 225 28.69 0.11 7.20
C LEU A 225 28.27 0.32 8.65
N VAL A 226 27.71 1.48 8.95
CA VAL A 226 27.16 1.84 10.26
C VAL A 226 25.65 1.85 10.16
N ALA A 227 24.96 1.09 11.00
CA ALA A 227 23.51 1.05 11.13
C ALA A 227 23.12 1.11 12.61
N ASP A 228 21.88 1.50 12.90
CA ASP A 228 21.40 1.52 14.28
C ASP A 228 21.12 0.11 14.83
N GLY A 229 20.76 0.02 16.13
CA GLY A 229 20.50 -1.28 16.79
C GLY A 229 19.29 -2.03 16.24
N ALA A 230 18.37 -1.39 15.51
CA ALA A 230 17.21 -2.05 14.91
C ALA A 230 17.58 -2.99 13.74
N TYR A 231 18.77 -2.85 13.19
CA TYR A 231 19.30 -3.70 12.12
C TYR A 231 19.94 -5.00 12.64
N TYR A 232 20.24 -5.08 13.94
CA TYR A 232 20.65 -6.33 14.58
C TYR A 232 19.40 -7.15 14.89
N GLY A 233 19.01 -8.03 13.96
CA GLY A 233 17.99 -9.04 14.24
C GLY A 233 18.59 -10.25 14.94
N ASP A 234 17.77 -10.93 15.76
CA ASP A 234 18.07 -12.23 16.35
C ASP A 234 18.33 -13.30 15.27
#